data_2aee8c05c177449ea0555e2d6748ed1d
#
_entry.id   2aee8c05c177449ea0555e2d6748ed1d
#
_cell.length_a   1.000
_cell.length_b   1.000
_cell.length_c   1.000
_cell.angle_alpha   90.00
_cell.angle_beta   90.00
_cell.angle_gamma   90.00
#
_symmetry.space_group_name_H-M   'P 1'
#
loop_
_entity.id
_entity.type
_entity.pdbx_description
1 polymer ?
#
loop_
_entity_poly.entity_id
_entity_poly.type
_entity_poly.pdbx_seq_one_letter_code
_entity_poly.pdbx_strand_id
1 'polypeptide(L)'
;MNKSIIIILLVTVLDAIGIGLIMPVLPTLLNEFVSENRLANHYGILLALYATMQVIFAPILGKLSDKYGRKPILLFSLLGAALDYLLMACSTSLWMLYIGRIIAGITGATGAVCASAMTDVTHPHERTRYFGFLGGAFGVGLIIGPMLGGLLGEISAHTPFIFAAISHSLLFIFSLLCFQETQTTKISTEISAL
;
A
#
# COMPACT_ATOMS: atom_id res chain seq x y z
N MET A 1 -16.92 -7.74 -15.74
CA MET A 1 -15.79 -7.82 -14.79
C MET A 1 -16.37 -7.83 -13.38
N ASN A 2 -15.99 -8.78 -12.52
CA ASN A 2 -16.52 -8.89 -11.16
C ASN A 2 -16.15 -7.61 -10.37
N LYS A 3 -17.06 -7.09 -9.51
CA LYS A 3 -16.81 -5.89 -8.68
C LYS A 3 -15.52 -6.01 -7.85
N SER A 4 -15.24 -7.20 -7.31
CA SER A 4 -14.02 -7.47 -6.56
C SER A 4 -12.75 -7.26 -7.39
N ILE A 5 -12.73 -7.67 -8.66
CA ILE A 5 -11.57 -7.48 -9.55
C ILE A 5 -11.30 -5.99 -9.78
N ILE A 6 -12.34 -5.18 -9.99
CA ILE A 6 -12.18 -3.73 -10.18
C ILE A 6 -11.57 -3.10 -8.92
N ILE A 7 -12.06 -3.48 -7.73
CA ILE A 7 -11.56 -2.95 -6.46
C ILE A 7 -10.09 -3.36 -6.25
N ILE A 8 -9.74 -4.62 -6.52
CA ILE A 8 -8.35 -5.10 -6.43
C ILE A 8 -7.42 -4.29 -7.33
N LEU A 9 -7.83 -4.03 -8.58
CA LEU A 9 -7.04 -3.24 -9.52
C LEU A 9 -6.91 -1.77 -9.07
N LEU A 10 -7.99 -1.15 -8.58
CA LEU A 10 -7.97 0.21 -8.03
C LEU A 10 -7.04 0.32 -6.82
N VAL A 11 -7.13 -0.65 -5.90
CA VAL A 11 -6.22 -0.72 -4.75
C VAL A 11 -4.77 -0.82 -5.21
N THR A 12 -4.49 -1.69 -6.18
CA THR A 12 -3.13 -1.87 -6.72
C THR A 12 -2.57 -0.60 -7.37
N VAL A 13 -3.40 0.11 -8.17
CA VAL A 13 -2.98 1.38 -8.79
C VAL A 13 -2.68 2.44 -7.73
N LEU A 14 -3.58 2.64 -6.77
CA LEU A 14 -3.41 3.68 -5.74
C LEU A 14 -2.26 3.39 -4.79
N ASP A 15 -2.05 2.13 -4.42
CA ASP A 15 -0.89 1.69 -3.64
C ASP A 15 0.43 1.97 -4.39
N ALA A 16 0.48 1.64 -5.68
CA ALA A 16 1.64 1.91 -6.52
C ALA A 16 1.89 3.41 -6.75
N ILE A 17 0.82 4.23 -6.89
CA ILE A 17 0.94 5.69 -6.93
C ILE A 17 1.59 6.19 -5.64
N GLY A 18 1.14 5.71 -4.48
CA GLY A 18 1.71 6.09 -3.20
C GLY A 18 3.20 5.75 -3.08
N ILE A 19 3.60 4.55 -3.49
CA ILE A 19 5.02 4.13 -3.52
C ILE A 19 5.83 5.04 -4.46
N GLY A 20 5.33 5.27 -5.66
CA GLY A 20 6.02 6.09 -6.67
C GLY A 20 6.15 7.56 -6.27
N LEU A 21 5.16 8.11 -5.59
CA LEU A 21 5.13 9.49 -5.11
C LEU A 21 6.24 9.79 -4.10
N ILE A 22 6.59 8.83 -3.26
CA ILE A 22 7.61 8.98 -2.21
C ILE A 22 8.99 9.26 -2.82
N MET A 23 9.34 8.61 -3.91
CA MET A 23 10.69 8.64 -4.47
C MET A 23 11.23 10.06 -4.73
N PRO A 24 10.51 10.96 -5.45
CA PRO A 24 11.00 12.32 -5.70
C PRO A 24 10.81 13.26 -4.51
N VAL A 25 9.84 13.00 -3.63
CA VAL A 25 9.41 13.98 -2.61
C VAL A 25 10.08 13.77 -1.27
N LEU A 26 10.40 12.52 -0.91
CA LEU A 26 11.01 12.20 0.38
C LEU A 26 12.36 12.91 0.60
N PRO A 27 13.26 13.06 -0.40
CA PRO A 27 14.47 13.85 -0.22
C PRO A 27 14.19 15.31 0.11
N THR A 28 13.20 15.93 -0.54
CA THR A 28 12.80 17.31 -0.29
C THR A 28 12.26 17.49 1.13
N LEU A 29 11.41 16.57 1.57
CA LEU A 29 10.90 16.57 2.95
C LEU A 29 12.01 16.36 3.99
N LEU A 30 12.96 15.47 3.71
CA LEU A 30 14.11 15.21 4.59
C LEU A 30 15.02 16.45 4.77
N ASN A 31 15.16 17.28 3.75
CA ASN A 31 15.95 18.51 3.83
C ASN A 31 15.44 19.48 4.89
N GLU A 32 14.19 19.38 5.33
CA GLU A 32 13.64 20.20 6.42
C GLU A 32 14.19 19.80 7.80
N PHE A 33 14.70 18.55 7.93
CA PHE A 33 15.08 17.97 9.22
C PHE A 33 16.57 17.65 9.34
N VAL A 34 17.28 17.50 8.20
CA VAL A 34 18.68 17.08 8.20
C VAL A 34 19.51 17.91 7.23
N SER A 35 20.81 18.06 7.53
CA SER A 35 21.75 18.74 6.64
C SER A 35 22.02 17.91 5.38
N GLU A 36 22.35 18.58 4.27
CA GLU A 36 22.64 17.94 2.97
C GLU A 36 23.62 16.76 3.06
N ASN A 37 24.66 16.89 3.88
CA ASN A 37 25.68 15.83 4.06
C ASN A 37 25.13 14.54 4.65
N ARG A 38 23.99 14.56 5.34
CA ARG A 38 23.34 13.42 5.97
C ARG A 38 22.08 12.95 5.24
N LEU A 39 21.61 13.71 4.27
CA LEU A 39 20.37 13.44 3.55
C LEU A 39 20.38 12.06 2.90
N ALA A 40 21.41 11.71 2.15
CA ALA A 40 21.53 10.44 1.45
C ALA A 40 21.49 9.25 2.43
N ASN A 41 22.13 9.38 3.61
CA ASN A 41 22.14 8.35 4.64
C ASN A 41 20.72 8.13 5.22
N HIS A 42 20.03 9.20 5.62
CA HIS A 42 18.68 9.10 6.18
C HIS A 42 17.68 8.60 5.14
N TYR A 43 17.79 9.06 3.89
CA TYR A 43 16.97 8.56 2.79
C TYR A 43 17.14 7.05 2.59
N GLY A 44 18.39 6.58 2.50
CA GLY A 44 18.68 5.15 2.38
C GLY A 44 18.19 4.34 3.57
N ILE A 45 18.36 4.84 4.81
CA ILE A 45 17.87 4.17 6.02
C ILE A 45 16.34 4.07 6.03
N LEU A 46 15.61 5.12 5.65
CA LEU A 46 14.14 5.11 5.61
C LEU A 46 13.60 4.09 4.60
N LEU A 47 14.23 4.00 3.42
CA LEU A 47 13.85 2.99 2.42
C LEU A 47 14.21 1.57 2.88
N ALA A 48 15.39 1.39 3.46
CA ALA A 48 15.83 0.09 3.98
C ALA A 48 14.95 -0.38 5.14
N LEU A 49 14.57 0.53 6.04
CA LEU A 49 13.71 0.25 7.18
C LEU A 49 12.32 -0.23 6.71
N TYR A 50 11.70 0.49 5.78
CA TYR A 50 10.44 0.09 5.16
C TYR A 50 10.56 -1.31 4.53
N ALA A 51 11.58 -1.52 3.68
CA ALA A 51 11.77 -2.79 2.98
C ALA A 51 12.03 -3.95 3.95
N THR A 52 12.83 -3.72 5.00
CA THR A 52 13.14 -4.72 6.03
C THR A 52 11.87 -5.13 6.78
N MET A 53 11.08 -4.16 7.24
CA MET A 53 9.81 -4.45 7.90
C MET A 53 8.85 -5.19 6.96
N GLN A 54 8.76 -4.79 5.69
CA GLN A 54 7.92 -5.46 4.71
C GLN A 54 8.35 -6.92 4.47
N VAL A 55 9.64 -7.19 4.34
CA VAL A 55 10.17 -8.57 4.16
C VAL A 55 9.81 -9.46 5.36
N ILE A 56 9.88 -8.92 6.58
CA ILE A 56 9.56 -9.66 7.80
C ILE A 56 8.04 -9.89 7.93
N PHE A 57 7.25 -8.85 7.72
CA PHE A 57 5.82 -8.88 8.04
C PHE A 57 4.92 -9.33 6.88
N ALA A 58 5.33 -9.19 5.61
CA ALA A 58 4.50 -9.62 4.48
C ALA A 58 4.15 -11.12 4.50
N PRO A 59 5.07 -12.06 4.84
CA PRO A 59 4.71 -13.48 4.99
C PRO A 59 3.74 -13.73 6.16
N ILE A 60 3.87 -12.95 7.25
CA ILE A 60 2.98 -13.06 8.42
C ILE A 60 1.58 -12.61 8.04
N LEU A 61 1.47 -11.44 7.42
CA LEU A 61 0.20 -10.89 6.95
C LEU A 61 -0.43 -11.75 5.85
N GLY A 62 0.38 -12.37 4.99
CA GLY A 62 -0.08 -13.36 4.02
C GLY A 62 -0.77 -14.54 4.70
N LYS A 63 -0.13 -15.17 5.70
CA LYS A 63 -0.72 -16.26 6.50
C LYS A 63 -1.96 -15.81 7.28
N LEU A 64 -1.95 -14.60 7.85
CA LEU A 64 -3.13 -14.04 8.51
C LEU A 64 -4.28 -13.82 7.50
N SER A 65 -3.97 -13.38 6.30
CA SER A 65 -4.92 -13.23 5.21
C SER A 65 -5.55 -14.56 4.78
N ASP A 66 -4.77 -15.64 4.81
CA ASP A 66 -5.27 -17.00 4.58
C ASP A 66 -6.15 -17.50 5.75
N LYS A 67 -5.88 -17.07 6.96
CA LYS A 67 -6.61 -17.51 8.15
C LYS A 67 -7.87 -16.69 8.43
N TYR A 68 -7.78 -15.36 8.35
CA TYR A 68 -8.84 -14.44 8.76
C TYR A 68 -9.66 -13.89 7.59
N GLY A 69 -9.20 -14.10 6.36
CA GLY A 69 -9.80 -13.59 5.14
C GLY A 69 -8.98 -12.46 4.50
N ARG A 70 -9.24 -12.19 3.22
CA ARG A 70 -8.52 -11.17 2.43
C ARG A 70 -8.91 -9.76 2.85
N LYS A 71 -10.20 -9.53 3.10
CA LYS A 71 -10.75 -8.20 3.40
C LYS A 71 -10.15 -7.58 4.67
N PRO A 72 -10.10 -8.24 5.84
CA PRO A 72 -9.54 -7.64 7.05
C PRO A 72 -8.08 -7.22 6.90
N ILE A 73 -7.27 -8.06 6.25
CA ILE A 73 -5.84 -7.78 6.09
C ILE A 73 -5.60 -6.68 5.05
N LEU A 74 -6.40 -6.64 3.97
CA LEU A 74 -6.36 -5.54 3.01
C LEU A 74 -6.70 -4.20 3.68
N LEU A 75 -7.75 -4.16 4.49
CA LEU A 75 -8.13 -2.96 5.24
C LEU A 75 -7.06 -2.55 6.24
N PHE A 76 -6.44 -3.50 6.94
CA PHE A 76 -5.30 -3.23 7.84
C PHE A 76 -4.12 -2.60 7.09
N SER A 77 -3.80 -3.13 5.90
CA SER A 77 -2.72 -2.59 5.06
C SER A 77 -3.03 -1.17 4.57
N LEU A 78 -4.25 -0.91 4.10
CA LEU A 78 -4.68 0.41 3.65
C LEU A 78 -4.70 1.45 4.77
N LEU A 79 -5.13 1.04 5.97
CA LEU A 79 -5.10 1.91 7.16
C LEU A 79 -3.66 2.26 7.55
N GLY A 80 -2.76 1.28 7.54
CA GLY A 80 -1.35 1.53 7.84
C GLY A 80 -0.68 2.46 6.84
N ALA A 81 -0.97 2.31 5.55
CA ALA A 81 -0.49 3.23 4.52
C ALA A 81 -1.06 4.65 4.72
N ALA A 82 -2.36 4.78 5.02
CA ALA A 82 -2.97 6.08 5.32
C ALA A 82 -2.32 6.76 6.53
N LEU A 83 -2.04 6.01 7.60
CA LEU A 83 -1.35 6.52 8.79
C LEU A 83 0.09 6.95 8.50
N ASP A 84 0.84 6.19 7.72
CA ASP A 84 2.18 6.57 7.31
C ASP A 84 2.20 7.89 6.52
N TYR A 85 1.34 8.00 5.49
CA TYR A 85 1.23 9.23 4.72
C TYR A 85 0.76 10.41 5.57
N LEU A 86 -0.14 10.19 6.53
CA LEU A 86 -0.57 11.22 7.46
C LEU A 86 0.59 11.68 8.36
N LEU A 87 1.40 10.75 8.88
CA LEU A 87 2.60 11.08 9.67
C LEU A 87 3.61 11.88 8.84
N MET A 88 3.80 11.54 7.57
CA MET A 88 4.66 12.31 6.67
C MET A 88 4.08 13.68 6.36
N ALA A 89 2.77 13.77 6.11
CA ALA A 89 2.07 15.02 5.83
C ALA A 89 2.13 16.01 7.00
N CYS A 90 2.08 15.51 8.24
CA CYS A 90 2.10 16.32 9.46
C CYS A 90 3.47 16.30 10.16
N SER A 91 4.52 15.85 9.48
CA SER A 91 5.83 15.67 10.11
C SER A 91 6.42 17.00 10.57
N THR A 92 6.80 17.07 11.85
CA THR A 92 7.52 18.16 12.48
C THR A 92 8.88 17.73 13.02
N SER A 93 9.20 16.44 12.87
CA SER A 93 10.46 15.86 13.32
C SER A 93 10.84 14.64 12.49
N LEU A 94 12.13 14.41 12.37
CA LEU A 94 12.68 13.25 11.66
C LEU A 94 12.15 11.91 12.19
N TRP A 95 11.88 11.80 13.50
CA TRP A 95 11.35 10.59 14.12
C TRP A 95 9.97 10.20 13.60
N MET A 96 9.12 11.16 13.23
CA MET A 96 7.80 10.88 12.66
C MET A 96 7.93 10.15 11.32
N LEU A 97 8.94 10.50 10.51
CA LEU A 97 9.22 9.82 9.25
C LEU A 97 9.65 8.37 9.48
N TYR A 98 10.51 8.13 10.47
CA TYR A 98 10.92 6.76 10.83
C TYR A 98 9.76 5.90 11.32
N ILE A 99 8.92 6.44 12.21
CA ILE A 99 7.74 5.73 12.73
C ILE A 99 6.77 5.42 11.58
N GLY A 100 6.52 6.37 10.69
CA GLY A 100 5.69 6.16 9.51
C GLY A 100 6.21 5.00 8.65
N ARG A 101 7.50 5.00 8.33
CA ARG A 101 8.11 3.92 7.53
C ARG A 101 8.05 2.55 8.20
N ILE A 102 8.16 2.49 9.53
CA ILE A 102 7.97 1.25 10.30
C ILE A 102 6.52 0.75 10.17
N ILE A 103 5.55 1.64 10.39
CA ILE A 103 4.13 1.31 10.27
C ILE A 103 3.81 0.81 8.85
N ALA A 104 4.22 1.57 7.82
CA ALA A 104 4.02 1.18 6.43
C ALA A 104 4.67 -0.16 6.08
N GLY A 105 5.87 -0.43 6.58
CA GLY A 105 6.55 -1.70 6.36
C GLY A 105 5.84 -2.87 7.05
N ILE A 106 5.40 -2.70 8.31
CA ILE A 106 4.65 -3.72 9.05
C ILE A 106 3.31 -4.03 8.36
N THR A 107 2.62 -3.02 7.85
CA THR A 107 1.31 -3.16 7.21
C THR A 107 1.38 -3.40 5.70
N GLY A 108 2.57 -3.38 5.09
CA GLY A 108 2.82 -3.39 3.65
C GLY A 108 2.56 -4.73 2.95
N ALA A 109 1.36 -5.30 3.12
CA ALA A 109 0.97 -6.56 2.48
C ALA A 109 -0.02 -6.38 1.33
N THR A 110 -0.37 -5.14 0.96
CA THR A 110 -1.39 -4.83 -0.06
C THR A 110 -1.21 -5.64 -1.34
N GLY A 111 0.00 -5.64 -1.90
CA GLY A 111 0.29 -6.37 -3.15
C GLY A 111 0.10 -7.88 -3.02
N ALA A 112 0.56 -8.49 -1.92
CA ALA A 112 0.42 -9.92 -1.68
C ALA A 112 -1.06 -10.32 -1.48
N VAL A 113 -1.82 -9.51 -0.72
CA VAL A 113 -3.25 -9.74 -0.49
C VAL A 113 -4.05 -9.55 -1.77
N CYS A 114 -3.75 -8.51 -2.58
CA CYS A 114 -4.39 -8.31 -3.89
C CYS A 114 -4.12 -9.47 -4.85
N ALA A 115 -2.89 -9.99 -4.90
CA ALA A 115 -2.53 -11.15 -5.72
C ALA A 115 -3.29 -12.41 -5.28
N SER A 116 -3.38 -12.65 -3.96
CA SER A 116 -4.14 -13.77 -3.41
C SER A 116 -5.63 -13.62 -3.67
N ALA A 117 -6.21 -12.45 -3.42
CA ALA A 117 -7.62 -12.15 -3.69
C ALA A 117 -7.95 -12.30 -5.19
N MET A 118 -7.04 -11.89 -6.09
CA MET A 118 -7.20 -12.10 -7.53
C MET A 118 -7.24 -13.58 -7.87
N THR A 119 -6.41 -14.40 -7.25
CA THR A 119 -6.39 -15.86 -7.42
C THR A 119 -7.71 -16.49 -6.98
N ASP A 120 -8.28 -15.98 -5.86
CA ASP A 120 -9.53 -16.50 -5.30
C ASP A 120 -10.76 -16.21 -6.19
N VAL A 121 -10.75 -15.10 -6.94
CA VAL A 121 -11.90 -14.66 -7.77
C VAL A 121 -11.75 -15.01 -9.26
N THR A 122 -10.66 -15.66 -9.67
CA THR A 122 -10.38 -15.98 -11.08
C THR A 122 -10.24 -17.49 -11.32
N HIS A 123 -10.74 -17.98 -12.47
CA HIS A 123 -10.54 -19.36 -12.89
C HIS A 123 -9.06 -19.63 -13.22
N PRO A 124 -8.55 -20.85 -12.98
CA PRO A 124 -7.14 -21.19 -13.20
C PRO A 124 -6.60 -20.82 -14.58
N HIS A 125 -7.39 -21.02 -15.64
CA HIS A 125 -7.00 -20.72 -17.02
C HIS A 125 -6.98 -19.21 -17.36
N GLU A 126 -7.60 -18.36 -16.55
CA GLU A 126 -7.61 -16.91 -16.74
C GLU A 126 -6.58 -16.17 -15.86
N ARG A 127 -5.98 -16.84 -14.88
CA ARG A 127 -5.08 -16.23 -13.90
C ARG A 127 -3.95 -15.43 -14.55
N THR A 128 -3.29 -15.99 -15.56
CA THR A 128 -2.19 -15.29 -16.27
C THR A 128 -2.63 -13.92 -16.81
N ARG A 129 -3.85 -13.85 -17.38
CA ARG A 129 -4.42 -12.59 -17.89
C ARG A 129 -4.65 -11.59 -16.77
N TYR A 130 -5.25 -12.01 -15.66
CA TYR A 130 -5.56 -11.10 -14.54
C TYR A 130 -4.31 -10.68 -13.75
N PHE A 131 -3.29 -11.55 -13.65
CA PHE A 131 -1.98 -11.15 -13.13
C PHE A 131 -1.29 -10.15 -14.05
N GLY A 132 -1.47 -10.25 -15.37
CA GLY A 132 -1.05 -9.23 -16.33
C GLY A 132 -1.72 -7.89 -16.07
N PHE A 133 -3.01 -7.85 -15.74
CA PHE A 133 -3.72 -6.63 -15.35
C PHE A 133 -3.21 -6.07 -14.02
N LEU A 134 -2.89 -6.91 -13.01
CA LEU A 134 -2.27 -6.46 -11.76
C LEU A 134 -0.90 -5.82 -12.01
N GLY A 135 -0.06 -6.46 -12.81
CA GLY A 135 1.25 -5.91 -13.19
C GLY A 135 1.13 -4.60 -13.95
N GLY A 136 0.18 -4.51 -14.91
CA GLY A 136 -0.12 -3.29 -15.65
C GLY A 136 -0.64 -2.17 -14.73
N ALA A 137 -1.55 -2.48 -13.81
CA ALA A 137 -2.08 -1.54 -12.83
C ALA A 137 -0.96 -0.99 -11.91
N PHE A 138 -0.09 -1.88 -11.43
CA PHE A 138 1.08 -1.48 -10.63
C PHE A 138 2.03 -0.59 -11.44
N GLY A 139 2.35 -0.97 -12.70
CA GLY A 139 3.21 -0.17 -13.58
C GLY A 139 2.65 1.22 -13.87
N VAL A 140 1.33 1.32 -14.15
CA VAL A 140 0.64 2.62 -14.35
C VAL A 140 0.76 3.49 -13.09
N GLY A 141 0.55 2.89 -11.91
CA GLY A 141 0.71 3.60 -10.63
C GLY A 141 2.13 4.13 -10.42
N LEU A 142 3.16 3.33 -10.73
CA LEU A 142 4.57 3.74 -10.62
C LEU A 142 4.97 4.85 -11.62
N ILE A 143 4.26 5.00 -12.73
CA ILE A 143 4.47 6.11 -13.67
C ILE A 143 3.76 7.38 -13.18
N ILE A 144 2.51 7.25 -12.74
CA ILE A 144 1.70 8.38 -12.28
C ILE A 144 2.22 8.93 -10.95
N GLY A 145 2.71 8.05 -10.05
CA GLY A 145 3.18 8.42 -8.72
C GLY A 145 4.25 9.51 -8.71
N PRO A 146 5.40 9.33 -9.36
CA PRO A 146 6.45 10.34 -9.43
C PRO A 146 5.98 11.63 -10.11
N MET A 147 5.14 11.54 -11.14
CA MET A 147 4.56 12.71 -11.82
C MET A 147 3.71 13.54 -10.85
N LEU A 148 2.79 12.90 -10.12
CA LEU A 148 1.99 13.58 -9.09
C LEU A 148 2.86 14.09 -7.94
N GLY A 149 3.85 13.32 -7.51
CA GLY A 149 4.80 13.72 -6.48
C GLY A 149 5.56 14.98 -6.87
N GLY A 150 6.07 15.07 -8.09
CA GLY A 150 6.72 16.26 -8.61
C GLY A 150 5.79 17.47 -8.65
N LEU A 151 4.63 17.34 -9.32
CA LEU A 151 3.66 18.43 -9.47
C LEU A 151 3.13 18.97 -8.12
N LEU A 152 2.77 18.08 -7.21
CA LEU A 152 2.29 18.46 -5.89
C LEU A 152 3.43 18.96 -4.99
N GLY A 153 4.64 18.45 -5.18
CA GLY A 153 5.85 18.84 -4.47
C GLY A 153 6.30 20.27 -4.74
N GLU A 154 5.93 20.85 -5.90
CA GLU A 154 6.16 22.26 -6.21
C GLU A 154 5.37 23.20 -5.27
N ILE A 155 4.24 22.74 -4.74
CA ILE A 155 3.42 23.53 -3.80
C ILE A 155 4.09 23.50 -2.41
N SER A 156 4.43 22.31 -1.91
CA SER A 156 5.12 22.08 -0.64
C SER A 156 5.58 20.63 -0.55
N ALA A 157 6.65 20.35 0.21
CA ALA A 157 7.12 19.00 0.45
C ALA A 157 6.09 18.10 1.15
N HIS A 158 5.11 18.66 1.84
CA HIS A 158 4.05 17.95 2.56
C HIS A 158 2.82 17.65 1.68
N THR A 159 2.54 18.46 0.64
CA THR A 159 1.32 18.36 -0.19
C THR A 159 1.13 16.97 -0.83
N PRO A 160 2.15 16.32 -1.40
CA PRO A 160 2.01 14.98 -1.96
C PRO A 160 1.57 13.94 -0.93
N PHE A 161 2.06 14.05 0.30
CA PHE A 161 1.71 13.12 1.38
C PHE A 161 0.29 13.37 1.91
N ILE A 162 -0.19 14.62 1.93
CA ILE A 162 -1.59 14.96 2.22
C ILE A 162 -2.51 14.29 1.18
N PHE A 163 -2.17 14.42 -0.10
CA PHE A 163 -2.91 13.78 -1.18
C PHE A 163 -2.95 12.25 -1.03
N ALA A 164 -1.80 11.64 -0.75
CA ALA A 164 -1.70 10.19 -0.54
C ALA A 164 -2.49 9.73 0.69
N ALA A 165 -2.44 10.46 1.81
CA ALA A 165 -3.18 10.15 3.02
C ALA A 165 -4.69 10.19 2.78
N ILE A 166 -5.20 11.23 2.11
CA ILE A 166 -6.61 11.36 1.74
C ILE A 166 -7.02 10.23 0.81
N SER A 167 -6.25 9.97 -0.25
CA SER A 167 -6.54 8.94 -1.24
C SER A 167 -6.62 7.55 -0.63
N HIS A 168 -5.67 7.18 0.26
CA HIS A 168 -5.66 5.88 0.95
C HIS A 168 -6.78 5.79 2.00
N SER A 169 -7.12 6.89 2.67
CA SER A 169 -8.26 6.93 3.60
C SER A 169 -9.60 6.73 2.87
N LEU A 170 -9.78 7.37 1.72
CA LEU A 170 -10.96 7.17 0.86
C LEU A 170 -11.01 5.74 0.33
N LEU A 171 -9.88 5.20 -0.10
CA LEU A 171 -9.78 3.83 -0.58
C LEU A 171 -10.08 2.81 0.53
N PHE A 172 -9.63 3.08 1.76
CA PHE A 172 -9.97 2.27 2.93
C PHE A 172 -11.48 2.25 3.15
N ILE A 173 -12.14 3.41 3.17
CA ILE A 173 -13.61 3.51 3.35
C ILE A 173 -14.33 2.82 2.19
N PHE A 174 -13.90 3.05 0.95
CA PHE A 174 -14.49 2.42 -0.22
C PHE A 174 -14.35 0.89 -0.18
N SER A 175 -13.16 0.39 0.19
CA SER A 175 -12.92 -1.05 0.33
C SER A 175 -13.71 -1.65 1.49
N LEU A 176 -13.86 -0.94 2.61
CA LEU A 176 -14.68 -1.36 3.74
C LEU A 176 -16.14 -1.59 3.34
N LEU A 177 -16.69 -0.70 2.52
CA LEU A 177 -18.11 -0.73 2.10
C LEU A 177 -18.35 -1.67 0.92
N CYS A 178 -17.44 -1.70 -0.06
CA CYS A 178 -17.70 -2.34 -1.36
C CYS A 178 -16.93 -3.65 -1.57
N PHE A 179 -15.79 -3.86 -0.92
CA PHE A 179 -15.01 -5.08 -1.10
C PHE A 179 -15.64 -6.23 -0.31
N GLN A 180 -15.96 -7.31 -1.02
CA GLN A 180 -16.48 -8.54 -0.42
C GLN A 180 -15.33 -9.49 -0.12
N GLU A 181 -15.47 -10.31 0.94
CA GLU A 181 -14.52 -11.37 1.23
C GLU A 181 -14.41 -12.33 0.05
N THR A 182 -13.19 -12.61 -0.37
CA THR A 182 -12.93 -13.45 -1.56
C THR A 182 -12.50 -14.85 -1.19
N GLN A 183 -12.13 -15.09 0.05
CA GLN A 183 -11.67 -16.39 0.51
C GLN A 183 -12.86 -17.35 0.71
N THR A 184 -13.05 -18.26 -0.21
CA THR A 184 -14.16 -19.24 -0.19
C THR A 184 -13.91 -20.45 0.71
N THR A 185 -12.67 -20.75 1.06
CA THR A 185 -12.28 -21.97 1.80
C THR A 185 -12.79 -22.01 3.25
N LYS A 186 -13.11 -20.87 3.87
CA LYS A 186 -13.68 -20.80 5.22
C LYS A 186 -15.12 -21.28 5.30
N ILE A 187 -15.89 -21.07 4.25
CA ILE A 187 -17.33 -21.40 4.22
C ILE A 187 -17.54 -22.93 4.23
N SER A 188 -16.65 -23.70 3.59
CA SER A 188 -16.78 -25.16 3.52
C SER A 188 -16.37 -25.87 4.82
N THR A 189 -15.46 -25.33 5.62
CA THR A 189 -15.03 -25.95 6.88
C THR A 189 -16.04 -25.69 8.01
N GLU A 190 -16.70 -24.55 8.03
CA GLU A 190 -17.77 -24.29 9.01
C GLU A 190 -19.05 -25.08 8.72
N ILE A 191 -19.38 -25.28 7.43
CA ILE A 191 -20.56 -26.10 7.03
C ILE A 191 -20.30 -27.59 7.23
N SER A 192 -19.06 -28.07 7.15
CA SER A 192 -18.72 -29.48 7.42
C SER A 192 -18.55 -29.82 8.90
N ALA A 193 -18.55 -28.82 9.77
CA ALA A 193 -18.46 -28.98 11.22
C ALA A 193 -19.82 -28.82 11.95
N LEU A 194 -20.90 -28.57 11.17
CA LEU A 194 -22.32 -28.60 11.60
C LEU A 194 -23.00 -29.89 11.11
#